data_fc28b6c0413949f4ece4319e35bb3c03
#
_entry.id   fc28b6c0413949f4ece4319e35bb3c03
#
_cell.length_a   1.000
_cell.length_b   1.000
_cell.length_c   1.000
_cell.angle_alpha   90.00
_cell.angle_beta   90.00
_cell.angle_gamma   90.00
#
_symmetry.space_group_name_H-M   'P 1'
#
loop_
_entity.id
_entity.type
_entity.pdbx_description
1 polymer ?
#
loop_
_entity_poly.entity_id
_entity_poly.type
_entity_poly.pdbx_seq_one_letter_code
_entity_poly.pdbx_strand_id
1 'polypeptide(L)'
;MIAVLGECVADAFTDHRPADPPVRPSDGPAGGRTGGSENGPAGGPEDGPASGPASGPGARPVGMALRVLPGGGPANTAVALARLGTAARFLGRLSHDVFGDLFRAHLTSSGVDLSAAVAAGELSTLAVAALDADGRAVYTFYADGTADWGWTPDELDGDRLGPASCLHTGSLALVRRPGGEAVEEFARAVRSRATVSIDPNVRPGFATRDDYRVERWCAWSDILKLSTDDVDFLLPGVPYERACDTWHAAGARLVVVTKGAAGALISLDGERAEVPAPRVRVVDTVGAGDAFTAGLLHDLEARGLLGGRLDALDLETAVAAATFAAEVAALTCSVPGADPPWRDRLTGRRSSGPAR
;
A
#
# COMPACT_ATOMS: atom_id res chain seq x y z
N MET A 1 15.81 13.00 -9.15
CA MET A 1 14.46 12.46 -9.46
C MET A 1 14.47 10.96 -9.26
N ILE A 2 13.41 10.40 -8.67
CA ILE A 2 13.28 8.95 -8.47
C ILE A 2 12.11 8.43 -9.30
N ALA A 3 12.35 7.40 -10.10
CA ALA A 3 11.31 6.67 -10.80
C ALA A 3 10.84 5.48 -9.93
N VAL A 4 9.54 5.30 -9.84
CA VAL A 4 8.91 4.19 -9.10
C VAL A 4 8.05 3.39 -10.06
N LEU A 5 8.35 2.10 -10.21
CA LEU A 5 7.65 1.20 -11.11
C LEU A 5 6.87 0.15 -10.32
N GLY A 6 5.59 0.02 -10.60
CA GLY A 6 4.78 -1.04 -10.01
C GLY A 6 3.28 -0.75 -10.01
N GLU A 7 2.59 -1.44 -9.13
CA GLU A 7 1.14 -1.44 -9.04
C GLU A 7 0.56 -0.22 -8.30
N CYS A 8 -0.68 0.13 -8.69
CA CYS A 8 -1.59 0.98 -7.95
C CYS A 8 -2.96 0.29 -7.87
N VAL A 9 -3.35 -0.14 -6.69
CA VAL A 9 -4.52 -1.00 -6.49
C VAL A 9 -5.64 -0.29 -5.73
N ALA A 10 -6.88 -0.72 -5.93
CA ALA A 10 -8.03 -0.25 -5.16
C ALA A 10 -8.18 -1.11 -3.89
N ASP A 11 -7.89 -0.53 -2.72
CA ASP A 11 -8.12 -1.17 -1.44
C ASP A 11 -9.53 -0.82 -0.94
N ALA A 12 -10.43 -1.80 -0.95
CA ALA A 12 -11.82 -1.65 -0.54
C ALA A 12 -12.05 -2.27 0.84
N PHE A 13 -12.63 -1.48 1.74
CA PHE A 13 -12.93 -1.89 3.11
C PHE A 13 -14.44 -1.94 3.30
N THR A 14 -14.94 -3.02 3.91
CA THR A 14 -16.35 -3.10 4.31
C THR A 14 -16.58 -2.21 5.53
N ASP A 15 -17.60 -1.34 5.47
CA ASP A 15 -18.11 -0.66 6.68
C ASP A 15 -18.79 -1.70 7.59
N HIS A 16 -18.03 -2.27 8.52
CA HIS A 16 -18.61 -3.04 9.60
C HIS A 16 -19.21 -2.08 10.63
N ARG A 17 -20.45 -1.65 10.40
CA ARG A 17 -21.33 -1.42 11.54
C ARG A 17 -21.82 -2.81 11.97
N PRO A 18 -21.63 -3.22 13.24
CA PRO A 18 -22.32 -4.40 13.75
C PRO A 18 -23.81 -4.22 13.42
N ALA A 19 -24.40 -5.22 12.77
CA ALA A 19 -25.83 -5.21 12.52
C ALA A 19 -26.52 -4.93 13.86
N ASP A 20 -27.37 -3.89 13.91
CA ASP A 20 -28.18 -3.64 15.09
C ASP A 20 -28.83 -4.97 15.50
N PRO A 21 -28.74 -5.35 16.77
CA PRO A 21 -29.37 -6.61 17.21
C PRO A 21 -30.84 -6.58 16.79
N PRO A 22 -31.39 -7.72 16.31
CA PRO A 22 -32.76 -7.76 15.87
C PRO A 22 -33.66 -7.19 16.97
N VAL A 23 -34.41 -6.14 16.64
CA VAL A 23 -35.41 -5.54 17.54
C VAL A 23 -36.37 -6.68 17.91
N ARG A 24 -36.29 -7.16 19.15
CA ARG A 24 -37.28 -8.10 19.67
C ARG A 24 -38.65 -7.41 19.56
N PRO A 25 -39.67 -8.09 19.02
CA PRO A 25 -41.01 -7.54 19.07
C PRO A 25 -41.33 -7.29 20.57
N SER A 26 -41.65 -6.04 20.89
CA SER A 26 -42.13 -5.70 22.23
C SER A 26 -43.43 -6.50 22.45
N ASP A 27 -43.43 -7.36 23.45
CA ASP A 27 -44.66 -7.96 23.96
C ASP A 27 -45.63 -6.81 24.30
N GLY A 28 -46.67 -6.70 23.48
CA GLY A 28 -47.75 -5.74 23.73
C GLY A 28 -48.50 -6.14 25.02
N PRO A 29 -48.99 -5.16 25.78
CA PRO A 29 -49.65 -5.44 27.04
C PRO A 29 -50.95 -6.25 26.81
N ALA A 30 -51.11 -7.31 27.56
CA ALA A 30 -52.33 -8.07 27.68
C ALA A 30 -53.47 -7.15 28.22
N GLY A 31 -54.33 -6.69 27.33
CA GLY A 31 -55.49 -5.89 27.67
C GLY A 31 -56.77 -6.75 27.82
N GLY A 32 -57.36 -6.66 28.98
CA GLY A 32 -58.54 -7.40 29.44
C GLY A 32 -59.81 -7.15 28.65
N ARG A 33 -60.62 -8.14 28.62
CA ARG A 33 -62.02 -8.17 28.20
C ARG A 33 -62.91 -7.28 29.07
N THR A 34 -63.80 -6.48 28.50
CA THR A 34 -65.18 -6.30 29.00
C THR A 34 -66.07 -5.93 27.81
N GLY A 35 -67.28 -6.51 27.77
CA GLY A 35 -68.24 -6.51 26.74
C GLY A 35 -69.18 -5.31 26.69
N GLY A 36 -70.06 -5.29 25.72
CA GLY A 36 -71.19 -4.33 25.58
C GLY A 36 -71.75 -4.31 24.16
N SER A 37 -72.93 -4.81 24.02
CA SER A 37 -73.78 -4.87 22.82
C SER A 37 -74.31 -3.48 22.37
N GLU A 38 -74.61 -3.27 21.10
CA GLU A 38 -75.96 -3.01 20.55
C GLU A 38 -75.93 -2.35 19.13
N ASN A 39 -76.65 -2.97 18.23
CA ASN A 39 -77.50 -2.55 17.10
C ASN A 39 -77.23 -1.30 16.22
N GLY A 40 -77.04 -1.52 14.95
CA GLY A 40 -77.59 -1.23 13.67
C GLY A 40 -77.87 0.27 13.30
N PRO A 41 -78.36 0.64 12.08
CA PRO A 41 -78.35 -0.11 10.80
C PRO A 41 -77.71 0.67 9.60
N ALA A 42 -77.58 -0.09 8.51
CA ALA A 42 -77.54 0.21 7.06
C ALA A 42 -77.33 1.64 6.52
N GLY A 43 -76.30 1.79 5.71
CA GLY A 43 -76.09 2.84 4.71
C GLY A 43 -75.16 2.34 3.59
N GLY A 44 -75.59 2.49 2.35
CA GLY A 44 -75.11 1.86 1.15
C GLY A 44 -73.78 2.28 0.61
N PRO A 45 -73.33 1.75 -0.54
CA PRO A 45 -71.93 1.73 -0.99
C PRO A 45 -71.52 3.05 -1.66
N GLU A 46 -70.44 3.64 -1.21
CA GLU A 46 -69.70 4.63 -2.02
C GLU A 46 -68.38 3.99 -2.47
N ASP A 47 -68.26 3.92 -3.80
CA ASP A 47 -67.04 3.52 -4.48
C ASP A 47 -65.89 4.51 -4.22
N GLY A 48 -65.00 4.18 -3.30
CA GLY A 48 -63.69 4.81 -3.12
C GLY A 48 -62.64 4.03 -3.88
N PRO A 49 -61.59 4.72 -4.44
CA PRO A 49 -60.53 4.03 -5.19
C PRO A 49 -59.81 3.03 -4.32
N ALA A 50 -59.59 1.82 -4.86
CA ALA A 50 -58.88 0.73 -4.24
C ALA A 50 -57.49 1.19 -3.74
N SER A 51 -57.35 1.29 -2.45
CA SER A 51 -56.02 1.38 -1.81
C SER A 51 -55.29 0.09 -2.10
N GLY A 52 -54.24 0.16 -2.91
CA GLY A 52 -53.29 -0.92 -3.14
C GLY A 52 -52.74 -1.47 -1.82
N PRO A 53 -52.23 -2.70 -1.82
CA PRO A 53 -51.75 -3.34 -0.60
C PRO A 53 -50.70 -2.45 0.08
N ALA A 54 -50.94 -2.09 1.32
CA ALA A 54 -49.95 -1.41 2.17
C ALA A 54 -48.68 -2.25 2.15
N SER A 55 -47.64 -1.68 1.60
CA SER A 55 -46.28 -2.24 1.67
C SER A 55 -45.96 -2.46 3.13
N GLY A 56 -45.83 -3.71 3.54
CA GLY A 56 -45.30 -4.08 4.85
C GLY A 56 -43.94 -3.38 5.08
N PRO A 57 -43.42 -3.31 6.31
CA PRO A 57 -42.16 -2.64 6.61
C PRO A 57 -41.10 -3.18 5.64
N GLY A 58 -40.72 -2.35 4.67
CA GLY A 58 -39.91 -2.72 3.53
C GLY A 58 -38.63 -3.39 4.04
N ALA A 59 -38.41 -4.63 3.63
CA ALA A 59 -37.14 -5.29 3.80
C ALA A 59 -36.07 -4.33 3.23
N ARG A 60 -35.12 -3.89 4.06
CA ARG A 60 -34.01 -3.07 3.56
C ARG A 60 -33.30 -3.89 2.47
N PRO A 61 -32.98 -3.30 1.33
CA PRO A 61 -32.28 -4.01 0.28
C PRO A 61 -30.98 -4.58 0.88
N VAL A 62 -30.71 -5.86 0.57
CA VAL A 62 -29.42 -6.46 0.92
C VAL A 62 -28.35 -5.74 0.11
N GLY A 63 -27.46 -5.05 0.80
CA GLY A 63 -26.41 -4.26 0.17
C GLY A 63 -25.14 -4.24 1.03
N MET A 64 -24.01 -4.00 0.40
CA MET A 64 -22.72 -3.84 1.05
C MET A 64 -22.19 -2.45 0.67
N ALA A 65 -21.76 -1.66 1.66
CA ALA A 65 -21.04 -0.42 1.44
C ALA A 65 -19.52 -0.70 1.49
N LEU A 66 -18.79 -0.17 0.52
CA LEU A 66 -17.35 -0.26 0.44
C LEU A 66 -16.76 1.15 0.46
N ARG A 67 -15.78 1.37 1.33
CA ARG A 67 -14.88 2.52 1.26
C ARG A 67 -13.65 2.11 0.47
N VAL A 68 -13.40 2.75 -0.67
CA VAL A 68 -12.27 2.43 -1.54
C VAL A 68 -11.21 3.51 -1.42
N LEU A 69 -9.97 3.10 -1.19
CA LEU A 69 -8.79 3.97 -1.12
C LEU A 69 -7.76 3.51 -2.15
N PRO A 70 -6.96 4.42 -2.72
CA PRO A 70 -5.79 4.04 -3.49
C PRO A 70 -4.76 3.36 -2.59
N GLY A 71 -4.16 2.28 -3.07
CA GLY A 71 -3.13 1.50 -2.41
C GLY A 71 -2.08 1.00 -3.41
N GLY A 72 -1.30 0.02 -3.01
CA GLY A 72 -0.16 -0.49 -3.77
C GLY A 72 1.17 0.08 -3.27
N GLY A 73 2.11 -0.80 -2.88
CA GLY A 73 3.39 -0.39 -2.29
C GLY A 73 4.17 0.62 -3.15
N PRO A 74 4.37 0.36 -4.46
CA PRO A 74 5.04 1.31 -5.34
C PRO A 74 4.31 2.66 -5.44
N ALA A 75 2.98 2.68 -5.57
CA ALA A 75 2.21 3.92 -5.62
C ALA A 75 2.33 4.73 -4.32
N ASN A 76 2.24 4.06 -3.16
CA ASN A 76 2.45 4.68 -1.85
C ASN A 76 3.85 5.28 -1.70
N THR A 77 4.89 4.56 -2.18
CA THR A 77 6.27 5.05 -2.19
C THR A 77 6.42 6.30 -3.07
N ALA A 78 5.81 6.32 -4.25
CA ALA A 78 5.82 7.48 -5.14
C ALA A 78 5.15 8.70 -4.50
N VAL A 79 4.00 8.52 -3.86
CA VAL A 79 3.28 9.56 -3.10
C VAL A 79 4.15 10.09 -1.97
N ALA A 80 4.76 9.20 -1.18
CA ALA A 80 5.62 9.60 -0.06
C ALA A 80 6.83 10.40 -0.53
N LEU A 81 7.53 9.97 -1.59
CA LEU A 81 8.64 10.71 -2.19
C LEU A 81 8.24 12.12 -2.62
N ALA A 82 7.13 12.24 -3.35
CA ALA A 82 6.64 13.52 -3.83
C ALA A 82 6.29 14.47 -2.67
N ARG A 83 5.61 13.99 -1.64
CA ARG A 83 5.24 14.77 -0.45
C ARG A 83 6.45 15.19 0.39
N LEU A 84 7.54 14.41 0.37
CA LEU A 84 8.82 14.77 0.97
C LEU A 84 9.57 15.85 0.16
N GLY A 85 9.13 16.13 -1.07
CA GLY A 85 9.74 17.12 -1.97
C GLY A 85 10.77 16.54 -2.94
N THR A 86 10.89 15.23 -3.06
CA THR A 86 11.65 14.57 -4.11
C THR A 86 10.81 14.51 -5.38
N ALA A 87 11.36 14.93 -6.53
CA ALA A 87 10.69 14.71 -7.79
C ALA A 87 10.51 13.20 -8.03
N ALA A 88 9.26 12.73 -8.00
CA ALA A 88 8.88 11.33 -8.15
C ALA A 88 8.11 11.13 -9.47
N ARG A 89 8.54 10.17 -10.27
CA ARG A 89 7.86 9.72 -11.50
C ARG A 89 7.30 8.33 -11.28
N PHE A 90 6.02 8.13 -11.56
CA PHE A 90 5.38 6.83 -11.43
C PHE A 90 5.24 6.15 -12.79
N LEU A 91 5.83 4.97 -12.90
CA LEU A 91 5.71 4.04 -14.01
C LEU A 91 4.67 2.99 -13.59
N GLY A 92 3.41 3.25 -13.86
CA GLY A 92 2.29 2.35 -13.59
C GLY A 92 1.43 2.17 -14.82
N ARG A 93 0.76 1.03 -14.94
CA ARG A 93 -0.30 0.83 -15.92
C ARG A 93 -1.63 1.18 -15.24
N LEU A 94 -2.25 2.27 -15.66
CA LEU A 94 -3.46 2.82 -15.06
C LEU A 94 -4.67 2.61 -15.98
N SER A 95 -5.68 1.89 -15.50
CA SER A 95 -6.93 1.65 -16.23
C SER A 95 -7.67 2.93 -16.58
N HIS A 96 -8.59 2.84 -17.54
CA HIS A 96 -9.57 3.89 -17.85
C HIS A 96 -10.85 3.78 -17.02
N ASP A 97 -10.92 2.87 -16.04
CA ASP A 97 -12.07 2.70 -15.17
C ASP A 97 -12.10 3.74 -14.02
N VAL A 98 -13.15 3.67 -13.21
CA VAL A 98 -13.37 4.59 -12.07
C VAL A 98 -12.21 4.56 -11.05
N PHE A 99 -11.55 3.43 -10.87
CA PHE A 99 -10.41 3.31 -9.98
C PHE A 99 -9.15 3.90 -10.59
N GLY A 100 -8.94 3.72 -11.89
CA GLY A 100 -7.84 4.39 -12.60
C GLY A 100 -7.93 5.90 -12.52
N ASP A 101 -9.12 6.49 -12.57
CA ASP A 101 -9.33 7.92 -12.36
C ASP A 101 -9.04 8.33 -10.92
N LEU A 102 -9.45 7.52 -9.94
CA LEU A 102 -9.12 7.72 -8.53
C LEU A 102 -7.61 7.72 -8.29
N PHE A 103 -6.88 6.78 -8.91
CA PHE A 103 -5.42 6.68 -8.79
C PHE A 103 -4.72 7.88 -9.40
N ARG A 104 -5.12 8.30 -10.61
CA ARG A 104 -4.56 9.52 -11.25
C ARG A 104 -4.77 10.76 -10.38
N ALA A 105 -5.98 10.93 -9.84
CA ALA A 105 -6.29 12.06 -8.97
C ALA A 105 -5.42 12.04 -7.69
N HIS A 106 -5.27 10.88 -7.05
CA HIS A 106 -4.48 10.72 -5.82
C HIS A 106 -2.99 10.99 -6.06
N LEU A 107 -2.40 10.36 -7.08
CA LEU A 107 -0.99 10.53 -7.43
C LEU A 107 -0.69 11.98 -7.82
N THR A 108 -1.51 12.58 -8.70
CA THR A 108 -1.33 13.96 -9.15
C THR A 108 -1.50 14.98 -8.02
N SER A 109 -2.48 14.78 -7.11
CA SER A 109 -2.68 15.66 -5.96
C SER A 109 -1.51 15.66 -4.98
N SER A 110 -0.70 14.61 -4.98
CA SER A 110 0.54 14.50 -4.21
C SER A 110 1.79 15.02 -4.96
N GLY A 111 1.64 15.44 -6.22
CA GLY A 111 2.75 15.98 -7.03
C GLY A 111 3.57 14.92 -7.75
N VAL A 112 3.04 13.70 -7.92
CA VAL A 112 3.71 12.62 -8.67
C VAL A 112 3.60 12.89 -10.18
N ASP A 113 4.71 12.76 -10.90
CA ASP A 113 4.77 12.84 -12.37
C ASP A 113 4.24 11.54 -12.99
N LEU A 114 3.12 11.62 -13.71
CA LEU A 114 2.50 10.52 -14.44
C LEU A 114 2.82 10.49 -15.94
N SER A 115 3.76 11.31 -16.43
CA SER A 115 4.07 11.39 -17.85
C SER A 115 4.60 10.08 -18.45
N ALA A 116 5.13 9.18 -17.60
CA ALA A 116 5.59 7.85 -17.98
C ALA A 116 4.57 6.73 -17.64
N ALA A 117 3.41 7.05 -17.10
CA ALA A 117 2.36 6.06 -16.85
C ALA A 117 1.73 5.59 -18.18
N VAL A 118 1.35 4.32 -18.24
CA VAL A 118 0.68 3.72 -19.39
C VAL A 118 -0.82 3.76 -19.16
N ALA A 119 -1.56 4.22 -20.16
CA ALA A 119 -3.02 4.11 -20.18
C ALA A 119 -3.39 2.69 -20.61
N ALA A 120 -3.95 1.92 -19.67
CA ALA A 120 -4.27 0.51 -19.86
C ALA A 120 -5.76 0.30 -20.18
N GLY A 121 -6.04 -0.63 -21.08
CA GLY A 121 -7.41 -1.03 -21.42
C GLY A 121 -8.01 -2.06 -20.44
N GLU A 122 -7.15 -2.75 -19.68
CA GLU A 122 -7.55 -3.73 -18.67
C GLU A 122 -8.12 -3.03 -17.42
N LEU A 123 -8.91 -3.74 -16.63
CA LEU A 123 -9.48 -3.22 -15.38
C LEU A 123 -8.40 -3.01 -14.30
N SER A 124 -8.67 -2.11 -13.38
CA SER A 124 -7.84 -1.91 -12.18
C SER A 124 -7.89 -3.14 -11.27
N THR A 125 -6.80 -3.40 -10.56
CA THR A 125 -6.77 -4.40 -9.49
C THR A 125 -7.57 -3.91 -8.28
N LEU A 126 -8.42 -4.80 -7.73
CA LEU A 126 -9.23 -4.53 -6.55
C LEU A 126 -8.93 -5.55 -5.45
N ALA A 127 -8.59 -5.06 -4.26
CA ALA A 127 -8.46 -5.83 -3.04
C ALA A 127 -9.61 -5.48 -2.09
N VAL A 128 -10.42 -6.45 -1.70
CA VAL A 128 -11.53 -6.25 -0.76
C VAL A 128 -11.15 -6.86 0.57
N ALA A 129 -11.05 -6.02 1.60
CA ALA A 129 -10.82 -6.43 2.98
C ALA A 129 -12.16 -6.47 3.73
N ALA A 130 -12.47 -7.61 4.31
CA ALA A 130 -13.60 -7.81 5.21
C ALA A 130 -13.12 -8.40 6.52
N LEU A 131 -13.88 -8.22 7.61
CA LEU A 131 -13.60 -8.92 8.86
C LEU A 131 -14.35 -10.25 8.87
N ASP A 132 -13.69 -11.33 9.29
CA ASP A 132 -14.35 -12.60 9.55
C ASP A 132 -15.12 -12.57 10.89
N ALA A 133 -15.71 -13.70 11.26
CA ALA A 133 -16.46 -13.83 12.50
C ALA A 133 -15.61 -13.60 13.76
N ASP A 134 -14.29 -13.78 13.67
CA ASP A 134 -13.32 -13.58 14.75
C ASP A 134 -12.73 -12.16 14.74
N GLY A 135 -13.16 -11.29 13.80
CA GLY A 135 -12.66 -9.92 13.64
C GLY A 135 -11.31 -9.83 12.95
N ARG A 136 -10.86 -10.90 12.27
CA ARG A 136 -9.62 -10.89 11.49
C ARG A 136 -9.90 -10.43 10.07
N ALA A 137 -8.96 -9.66 9.50
CA ALA A 137 -9.06 -9.23 8.11
C ALA A 137 -8.91 -10.42 7.16
N VAL A 138 -9.90 -10.62 6.30
CA VAL A 138 -9.88 -11.56 5.17
C VAL A 138 -9.89 -10.75 3.89
N TYR A 139 -8.96 -11.07 3.00
CA TYR A 139 -8.83 -10.36 1.73
C TYR A 139 -9.34 -11.23 0.59
N THR A 140 -10.11 -10.59 -0.31
CA THR A 140 -10.48 -11.13 -1.61
C THR A 140 -9.88 -10.24 -2.68
N PHE A 141 -9.18 -10.84 -3.63
CA PHE A 141 -8.47 -10.09 -4.67
C PHE A 141 -9.06 -10.36 -6.05
N TYR A 142 -9.33 -9.30 -6.77
CA TYR A 142 -9.71 -9.28 -8.18
C TYR A 142 -8.52 -8.75 -8.96
N ALA A 143 -7.57 -9.65 -9.28
CA ALA A 143 -6.24 -9.29 -9.78
C ALA A 143 -5.84 -10.02 -11.07
N ASP A 144 -6.65 -10.96 -11.56
CA ASP A 144 -6.30 -11.71 -12.76
C ASP A 144 -6.65 -10.93 -14.02
N GLY A 145 -5.65 -10.75 -14.90
CA GLY A 145 -5.81 -9.99 -16.14
C GLY A 145 -6.03 -8.49 -15.95
N THR A 146 -5.66 -7.94 -14.79
CA THR A 146 -5.78 -6.51 -14.51
C THR A 146 -4.56 -5.73 -15.02
N ALA A 147 -4.71 -4.41 -15.10
CA ALA A 147 -3.76 -3.49 -15.72
C ALA A 147 -2.34 -3.61 -15.16
N ASP A 148 -2.20 -3.72 -13.85
CA ASP A 148 -0.93 -3.65 -13.14
C ASP A 148 0.10 -4.70 -13.59
N TRP A 149 -0.37 -5.84 -14.10
CA TRP A 149 0.48 -6.99 -14.45
C TRP A 149 0.72 -7.16 -15.95
N GLY A 150 0.13 -6.31 -16.79
CA GLY A 150 0.14 -6.42 -18.23
C GLY A 150 1.35 -5.80 -18.93
N TRP A 151 2.46 -5.51 -18.23
CA TRP A 151 3.65 -4.88 -18.80
C TRP A 151 4.21 -5.66 -19.98
N THR A 152 4.55 -4.93 -21.05
CA THR A 152 5.25 -5.46 -22.22
C THR A 152 6.64 -4.83 -22.35
N PRO A 153 7.60 -5.48 -23.03
CA PRO A 153 8.91 -4.89 -23.28
C PRO A 153 8.85 -3.52 -24.01
N ASP A 154 7.90 -3.35 -24.93
CA ASP A 154 7.72 -2.11 -25.69
C ASP A 154 7.24 -0.94 -24.82
N GLU A 155 6.54 -1.23 -23.72
CA GLU A 155 6.11 -0.23 -22.74
C GLU A 155 7.21 0.15 -21.75
N LEU A 156 8.27 -0.63 -21.66
CA LEU A 156 9.39 -0.46 -20.73
C LEU A 156 10.70 -0.22 -21.47
N ASP A 157 10.70 0.72 -22.40
CA ASP A 157 11.93 1.16 -23.04
C ASP A 157 12.80 2.02 -22.10
N GLY A 158 14.09 2.13 -22.45
CA GLY A 158 15.05 2.88 -21.62
C GLY A 158 14.70 4.35 -21.42
N ASP A 159 13.94 4.97 -22.30
CA ASP A 159 13.60 6.39 -22.24
C ASP A 159 12.54 6.68 -21.17
N ARG A 160 11.75 5.70 -20.76
CA ARG A 160 10.75 5.85 -19.70
C ARG A 160 11.35 6.20 -18.34
N LEU A 161 12.56 5.74 -18.05
CA LEU A 161 13.24 6.15 -16.83
C LEU A 161 13.46 7.68 -16.80
N GLY A 162 13.68 8.30 -17.96
CA GLY A 162 14.00 9.71 -18.05
C GLY A 162 15.29 10.07 -17.30
N PRO A 163 15.35 11.25 -16.65
CA PRO A 163 16.53 11.71 -15.92
C PRO A 163 16.60 11.16 -14.47
N ALA A 164 15.90 10.06 -14.14
CA ALA A 164 15.89 9.55 -12.78
C ALA A 164 17.25 8.96 -12.40
N SER A 165 17.71 9.33 -11.20
CA SER A 165 18.91 8.81 -10.55
C SER A 165 18.69 7.45 -9.88
N CYS A 166 17.42 7.08 -9.65
CA CYS A 166 17.05 5.81 -9.03
C CYS A 166 15.78 5.25 -9.67
N LEU A 167 15.74 3.93 -9.85
CA LEU A 167 14.55 3.15 -10.08
C LEU A 167 14.23 2.39 -8.81
N HIS A 168 13.04 2.60 -8.24
CA HIS A 168 12.48 1.75 -7.20
C HIS A 168 11.40 0.86 -7.79
N THR A 169 11.44 -0.44 -7.49
CA THR A 169 10.43 -1.42 -7.90
C THR A 169 10.34 -2.56 -6.88
N GLY A 170 9.46 -3.49 -7.11
CA GLY A 170 9.31 -4.64 -6.22
C GLY A 170 7.88 -5.13 -6.15
N SER A 171 7.49 -5.64 -4.99
CA SER A 171 6.14 -6.11 -4.73
C SER A 171 5.68 -7.11 -5.82
N LEU A 172 4.41 -7.08 -6.16
CA LEU A 172 3.82 -7.97 -7.15
C LEU A 172 4.25 -7.65 -8.59
N ALA A 173 4.76 -6.44 -8.87
CA ALA A 173 5.21 -6.06 -10.20
C ALA A 173 6.36 -6.93 -10.73
N LEU A 174 7.25 -7.42 -9.85
CA LEU A 174 8.33 -8.36 -10.23
C LEU A 174 7.89 -9.82 -10.26
N VAL A 175 6.74 -10.14 -9.68
CA VAL A 175 6.31 -11.52 -9.44
C VAL A 175 5.17 -11.93 -10.38
N ARG A 176 4.23 -11.04 -10.63
CA ARG A 176 3.01 -11.35 -11.39
C ARG A 176 3.28 -11.42 -12.90
N ARG A 177 2.73 -12.46 -13.53
CA ARG A 177 2.78 -12.64 -14.98
C ARG A 177 1.57 -12.00 -15.66
N PRO A 178 1.73 -11.56 -16.93
CA PRO A 178 2.89 -11.75 -17.79
C PRO A 178 4.03 -10.72 -17.59
N GLY A 179 3.79 -9.57 -16.94
CA GLY A 179 4.66 -8.40 -16.95
C GLY A 179 5.94 -8.50 -16.11
N GLY A 180 5.99 -9.38 -15.11
CA GLY A 180 7.11 -9.42 -14.16
C GLY A 180 8.48 -9.63 -14.81
N GLU A 181 8.54 -10.35 -15.92
CA GLU A 181 9.80 -10.56 -16.68
C GLU A 181 10.23 -9.26 -17.39
N ALA A 182 9.28 -8.53 -17.98
CA ALA A 182 9.57 -7.24 -18.62
C ALA A 182 10.04 -6.19 -17.59
N VAL A 183 9.42 -6.17 -16.41
CA VAL A 183 9.83 -5.31 -15.29
C VAL A 183 11.24 -5.64 -14.83
N GLU A 184 11.56 -6.92 -14.65
CA GLU A 184 12.91 -7.36 -14.27
C GLU A 184 13.96 -6.97 -15.33
N GLU A 185 13.63 -7.15 -16.62
CA GLU A 185 14.54 -6.83 -17.72
C GLU A 185 14.80 -5.34 -17.82
N PHE A 186 13.77 -4.52 -17.68
CA PHE A 186 13.89 -3.07 -17.60
C PHE A 186 14.78 -2.63 -16.42
N ALA A 187 14.53 -3.15 -15.21
CA ALA A 187 15.31 -2.80 -14.03
C ALA A 187 16.80 -3.17 -14.20
N ARG A 188 17.09 -4.32 -14.81
CA ARG A 188 18.47 -4.72 -15.16
C ARG A 188 19.12 -3.77 -16.18
N ALA A 189 18.38 -3.36 -17.19
CA ALA A 189 18.88 -2.48 -18.25
C ALA A 189 19.25 -1.09 -17.72
N VAL A 190 18.45 -0.53 -16.81
CA VAL A 190 18.69 0.83 -16.28
C VAL A 190 19.80 0.90 -15.23
N ARG A 191 20.26 -0.22 -14.69
CA ARG A 191 21.31 -0.29 -13.65
C ARG A 191 22.60 0.43 -14.02
N SER A 192 22.93 0.52 -15.31
CA SER A 192 24.16 1.19 -15.76
C SER A 192 24.14 2.72 -15.57
N ARG A 193 22.95 3.31 -15.34
CA ARG A 193 22.75 4.77 -15.25
C ARG A 193 21.94 5.23 -14.05
N ALA A 194 21.39 4.31 -13.28
CA ALA A 194 20.58 4.61 -12.10
C ALA A 194 20.81 3.57 -11.01
N THR A 195 20.71 3.99 -9.77
CA THR A 195 20.62 3.08 -8.62
C THR A 195 19.32 2.27 -8.70
N VAL A 196 19.38 0.97 -8.47
CA VAL A 196 18.18 0.13 -8.44
C VAL A 196 17.87 -0.29 -7.00
N SER A 197 16.66 0.09 -6.54
CA SER A 197 16.13 -0.23 -5.23
C SER A 197 14.97 -1.21 -5.35
N ILE A 198 14.97 -2.27 -4.54
CA ILE A 198 13.91 -3.28 -4.51
C ILE A 198 13.33 -3.41 -3.11
N ASP A 199 12.00 -3.53 -3.06
CA ASP A 199 11.25 -4.00 -1.90
C ASP A 199 10.39 -5.20 -2.35
N PRO A 200 10.73 -6.45 -2.00
CA PRO A 200 9.94 -7.62 -2.35
C PRO A 200 8.50 -7.53 -1.84
N ASN A 201 8.31 -6.90 -0.69
CA ASN A 201 6.99 -6.62 -0.11
C ASN A 201 6.05 -7.82 -0.25
N VAL A 202 6.46 -8.95 0.34
CA VAL A 202 5.88 -10.27 0.12
C VAL A 202 4.39 -10.29 0.43
N ARG A 203 3.62 -10.90 -0.44
CA ARG A 203 2.17 -11.07 -0.29
C ARG A 203 1.82 -12.56 -0.35
N PRO A 204 1.84 -13.28 0.79
CA PRO A 204 1.36 -14.65 0.85
C PRO A 204 -0.09 -14.71 0.34
N GLY A 205 -0.41 -15.67 -0.51
CA GLY A 205 -1.73 -15.76 -1.15
C GLY A 205 -1.79 -15.18 -2.58
N PHE A 206 -0.84 -14.30 -2.98
CA PHE A 206 -0.67 -13.87 -4.37
C PHE A 206 0.44 -14.63 -5.10
N ALA A 207 1.46 -15.02 -4.36
CA ALA A 207 2.64 -15.67 -4.90
C ALA A 207 3.23 -16.64 -3.88
N THR A 208 3.90 -17.66 -4.38
CA THR A 208 4.65 -18.63 -3.57
C THR A 208 6.05 -18.09 -3.29
N ARG A 209 6.77 -18.73 -2.36
CA ARG A 209 8.17 -18.36 -2.07
C ARG A 209 9.05 -18.41 -3.33
N ASP A 210 8.85 -19.39 -4.19
CA ASP A 210 9.66 -19.63 -5.39
C ASP A 210 9.46 -18.56 -6.47
N ASP A 211 8.35 -17.83 -6.41
CA ASP A 211 8.08 -16.69 -7.30
C ASP A 211 8.95 -15.48 -6.94
N TYR A 212 9.34 -15.33 -5.66
CA TYR A 212 10.22 -14.27 -5.17
C TYR A 212 11.69 -14.65 -5.37
N ARG A 213 12.25 -14.31 -6.50
CA ARG A 213 13.63 -14.62 -6.88
C ARG A 213 14.63 -13.62 -6.34
N VAL A 214 14.59 -13.34 -5.03
CA VAL A 214 15.32 -12.24 -4.39
C VAL A 214 16.83 -12.33 -4.61
N GLU A 215 17.45 -13.51 -4.49
CA GLU A 215 18.88 -13.67 -4.78
C GLU A 215 19.22 -13.30 -6.23
N ARG A 216 18.37 -13.69 -7.19
CA ARG A 216 18.54 -13.29 -8.58
C ARG A 216 18.38 -11.77 -8.75
N TRP A 217 17.46 -11.15 -8.01
CA TRP A 217 17.26 -9.70 -8.07
C TRP A 217 18.44 -8.93 -7.44
N CYS A 218 19.05 -9.46 -6.38
CA CYS A 218 20.25 -8.88 -5.77
C CYS A 218 21.42 -8.74 -6.75
N ALA A 219 21.53 -9.65 -7.74
CA ALA A 219 22.61 -9.58 -8.73
C ALA A 219 22.61 -8.28 -9.57
N TRP A 220 21.47 -7.59 -9.64
CA TRP A 220 21.32 -6.36 -10.42
C TRP A 220 20.71 -5.19 -9.64
N SER A 221 20.33 -5.35 -8.37
CA SER A 221 19.91 -4.26 -7.50
C SER A 221 21.06 -3.77 -6.62
N ASP A 222 20.91 -2.56 -6.11
CA ASP A 222 21.88 -1.91 -5.22
C ASP A 222 21.34 -1.85 -3.79
N ILE A 223 20.05 -1.61 -3.66
CA ILE A 223 19.32 -1.51 -2.40
C ILE A 223 18.26 -2.60 -2.35
N LEU A 224 18.29 -3.41 -1.30
CA LEU A 224 17.27 -4.38 -0.97
C LEU A 224 16.67 -4.02 0.39
N LYS A 225 15.39 -3.65 0.43
CA LYS A 225 14.67 -3.41 1.68
C LYS A 225 13.60 -4.48 1.85
N LEU A 226 13.50 -5.02 3.07
CA LEU A 226 12.50 -6.02 3.45
C LEU A 226 11.95 -5.70 4.84
N SER A 227 10.83 -6.32 5.20
CA SER A 227 10.39 -6.45 6.60
C SER A 227 10.87 -7.78 7.21
N THR A 228 10.77 -7.91 8.53
CA THR A 228 10.98 -9.21 9.21
C THR A 228 10.05 -10.27 8.68
N ASP A 229 8.78 -9.92 8.41
CA ASP A 229 7.79 -10.85 7.88
C ASP A 229 8.18 -11.36 6.48
N ASP A 230 8.76 -10.49 5.64
CA ASP A 230 9.29 -10.89 4.34
C ASP A 230 10.46 -11.86 4.50
N VAL A 231 11.40 -11.56 5.41
CA VAL A 231 12.56 -12.43 5.67
C VAL A 231 12.10 -13.80 6.19
N ASP A 232 11.18 -13.81 7.15
CA ASP A 232 10.67 -15.05 7.74
C ASP A 232 9.90 -15.90 6.72
N PHE A 233 9.24 -15.29 5.76
CA PHE A 233 8.61 -15.99 4.64
C PHE A 233 9.62 -16.54 3.65
N LEU A 234 10.60 -15.75 3.25
CA LEU A 234 11.60 -16.10 2.22
C LEU A 234 12.64 -17.10 2.74
N LEU A 235 13.12 -16.89 3.96
CA LEU A 235 14.20 -17.64 4.60
C LEU A 235 13.80 -18.06 6.03
N PRO A 236 12.81 -18.95 6.21
CA PRO A 236 12.28 -19.30 7.51
C PRO A 236 13.34 -19.88 8.45
N GLY A 237 13.43 -19.29 9.65
CA GLY A 237 14.37 -19.72 10.69
C GLY A 237 15.81 -19.26 10.47
N VAL A 238 16.08 -18.45 9.45
CA VAL A 238 17.41 -17.85 9.22
C VAL A 238 17.51 -16.53 10.00
N PRO A 239 18.55 -16.33 10.83
CA PRO A 239 18.81 -15.03 11.48
C PRO A 239 18.94 -13.90 10.46
N TYR A 240 18.41 -12.70 10.77
CA TYR A 240 18.38 -11.56 9.83
C TYR A 240 19.78 -11.14 9.36
N GLU A 241 20.78 -11.24 10.21
CA GLU A 241 22.18 -10.96 9.86
C GLU A 241 22.70 -11.94 8.79
N ARG A 242 22.32 -13.23 8.91
CA ARG A 242 22.67 -14.24 7.92
C ARG A 242 21.92 -14.07 6.62
N ALA A 243 20.67 -13.65 6.68
CA ALA A 243 19.90 -13.29 5.48
C ALA A 243 20.58 -12.12 4.73
N CYS A 244 21.05 -11.08 5.46
CA CYS A 244 21.85 -10.00 4.87
C CYS A 244 23.11 -10.53 4.19
N ASP A 245 23.86 -11.44 4.82
CA ASP A 245 25.07 -12.05 4.22
C ASP A 245 24.75 -12.75 2.89
N THR A 246 23.64 -13.50 2.85
CA THR A 246 23.19 -14.18 1.63
C THR A 246 22.93 -13.19 0.51
N TRP A 247 22.22 -12.09 0.78
CA TRP A 247 21.89 -11.10 -0.23
C TRP A 247 23.05 -10.23 -0.65
N HIS A 248 24.02 -9.95 0.27
CA HIS A 248 25.28 -9.31 -0.10
C HIS A 248 26.11 -10.21 -1.04
N ALA A 249 26.19 -11.50 -0.73
CA ALA A 249 26.88 -12.47 -1.58
C ALA A 249 26.23 -12.56 -2.97
N ALA A 250 24.92 -12.32 -3.07
CA ALA A 250 24.18 -12.29 -4.33
C ALA A 250 24.33 -10.94 -5.09
N GLY A 251 24.83 -9.86 -4.45
CA GLY A 251 25.21 -8.62 -5.11
C GLY A 251 24.56 -7.33 -4.61
N ALA A 252 23.59 -7.39 -3.68
CA ALA A 252 23.03 -6.19 -3.07
C ALA A 252 24.05 -5.50 -2.15
N ARG A 253 24.20 -4.18 -2.25
CA ARG A 253 25.16 -3.42 -1.44
C ARG A 253 24.58 -2.91 -0.13
N LEU A 254 23.36 -2.35 -0.18
CA LEU A 254 22.63 -1.92 0.99
C LEU A 254 21.42 -2.86 1.20
N VAL A 255 21.43 -3.57 2.32
CA VAL A 255 20.30 -4.40 2.77
C VAL A 255 19.69 -3.78 4.02
N VAL A 256 18.39 -3.56 4.01
CA VAL A 256 17.64 -2.97 5.13
C VAL A 256 16.53 -3.93 5.54
N VAL A 257 16.53 -4.35 6.82
CA VAL A 257 15.46 -5.17 7.39
C VAL A 257 14.70 -4.35 8.42
N THR A 258 13.46 -3.93 8.08
CA THR A 258 12.60 -3.20 9.01
C THR A 258 11.95 -4.16 10.01
N LYS A 259 11.95 -3.80 11.30
CA LYS A 259 11.50 -4.64 12.42
C LYS A 259 10.34 -3.99 13.18
N GLY A 260 9.50 -3.25 12.49
CA GLY A 260 8.34 -2.53 13.05
C GLY A 260 8.76 -1.64 14.22
N ALA A 261 8.15 -1.81 15.38
CA ALA A 261 8.44 -1.01 16.58
C ALA A 261 9.88 -1.22 17.12
N ALA A 262 10.58 -2.28 16.71
CA ALA A 262 11.97 -2.52 17.07
C ALA A 262 12.97 -1.75 16.19
N GLY A 263 12.50 -1.04 15.14
CA GLY A 263 13.37 -0.23 14.29
C GLY A 263 13.80 -0.94 13.01
N ALA A 264 15.07 -0.86 12.64
CA ALA A 264 15.62 -1.49 11.44
C ALA A 264 17.08 -1.92 11.60
N LEU A 265 17.43 -3.03 10.98
CA LEU A 265 18.81 -3.45 10.77
C LEU A 265 19.28 -2.89 9.42
N ILE A 266 20.40 -2.18 9.44
CA ILE A 266 21.06 -1.63 8.26
C ILE A 266 22.34 -2.44 8.03
N SER A 267 22.49 -2.96 6.83
CA SER A 267 23.69 -3.72 6.44
C SER A 267 24.23 -3.17 5.12
N LEU A 268 25.43 -2.62 5.13
CA LEU A 268 26.12 -2.09 3.95
C LEU A 268 27.40 -2.91 3.72
N ASP A 269 27.46 -3.62 2.60
CA ASP A 269 28.60 -4.48 2.23
C ASP A 269 29.08 -5.40 3.37
N GLY A 270 28.16 -5.81 4.28
CA GLY A 270 28.43 -6.68 5.42
C GLY A 270 28.68 -5.95 6.76
N GLU A 271 28.95 -4.65 6.77
CA GLU A 271 28.96 -3.84 8.00
C GLU A 271 27.55 -3.52 8.45
N ARG A 272 27.28 -3.52 9.76
CA ARG A 272 25.91 -3.46 10.28
C ARG A 272 25.72 -2.47 11.41
N ALA A 273 24.52 -1.88 11.45
CA ALA A 273 24.05 -1.05 12.54
C ALA A 273 22.55 -1.19 12.74
N GLU A 274 22.09 -0.89 13.96
CA GLU A 274 20.69 -0.85 14.31
C GLU A 274 20.20 0.59 14.38
N VAL A 275 19.01 0.83 13.82
CA VAL A 275 18.30 2.12 13.90
C VAL A 275 17.04 1.92 14.72
N PRO A 276 16.85 2.63 15.85
CA PRO A 276 15.66 2.49 16.67
C PRO A 276 14.44 3.16 16.00
N ALA A 277 13.24 2.59 16.20
CA ALA A 277 12.01 3.23 15.77
C ALA A 277 11.65 4.40 16.71
N PRO A 278 11.22 5.56 16.16
CA PRO A 278 10.66 6.64 16.97
C PRO A 278 9.37 6.20 17.67
N ARG A 279 9.20 6.63 18.92
CA ARG A 279 7.96 6.35 19.66
C ARG A 279 6.83 7.24 19.16
N VAL A 280 5.75 6.63 18.69
CA VAL A 280 4.53 7.31 18.25
C VAL A 280 3.29 6.57 18.76
N ARG A 281 2.16 7.27 18.79
CA ARG A 281 0.87 6.60 18.96
C ARG A 281 0.48 5.97 17.62
N VAL A 282 0.51 4.66 17.53
CA VAL A 282 0.12 3.93 16.33
C VAL A 282 -1.39 3.98 16.17
N VAL A 283 -1.84 4.41 15.00
CA VAL A 283 -3.23 4.42 14.54
C VAL A 283 -3.45 3.36 13.49
N ASP A 284 -2.52 3.27 12.51
CA ASP A 284 -2.53 2.32 11.41
C ASP A 284 -1.09 2.03 10.98
N THR A 285 -0.81 0.83 10.48
CA THR A 285 0.54 0.47 10.00
C THR A 285 0.62 0.34 8.47
N VAL A 286 -0.50 0.53 7.77
CA VAL A 286 -0.55 0.47 6.32
C VAL A 286 0.34 1.56 5.72
N GLY A 287 1.16 1.19 4.73
CA GLY A 287 2.07 2.10 4.05
C GLY A 287 3.33 2.50 4.84
N ALA A 288 3.53 1.99 6.07
CA ALA A 288 4.73 2.32 6.86
C ALA A 288 6.03 1.87 6.18
N GLY A 289 6.05 0.67 5.58
CA GLY A 289 7.17 0.15 4.80
C GLY A 289 7.47 1.00 3.58
N ASP A 290 6.43 1.42 2.85
CA ASP A 290 6.52 2.26 1.66
C ASP A 290 7.05 3.65 2.01
N ALA A 291 6.57 4.22 3.13
CA ALA A 291 7.03 5.49 3.68
C ALA A 291 8.49 5.44 4.18
N PHE A 292 8.91 4.32 4.77
CA PHE A 292 10.30 4.08 5.12
C PHE A 292 11.19 4.06 3.87
N THR A 293 10.80 3.30 2.84
CA THR A 293 11.53 3.25 1.56
C THR A 293 11.64 4.65 0.96
N ALA A 294 10.55 5.40 0.92
CA ALA A 294 10.55 6.77 0.39
C ALA A 294 11.47 7.70 1.21
N GLY A 295 11.46 7.61 2.53
CA GLY A 295 12.34 8.40 3.40
C GLY A 295 13.82 8.08 3.17
N LEU A 296 14.17 6.79 3.05
CA LEU A 296 15.52 6.34 2.76
C LEU A 296 16.01 6.88 1.41
N LEU A 297 15.23 6.67 0.36
CA LEU A 297 15.59 7.12 -0.98
C LEU A 297 15.62 8.65 -1.09
N HIS A 298 14.71 9.37 -0.40
CA HIS A 298 14.71 10.83 -0.33
C HIS A 298 16.02 11.38 0.24
N ASP A 299 16.48 10.85 1.39
CA ASP A 299 17.70 11.34 2.04
C ASP A 299 18.95 11.01 1.22
N LEU A 300 19.03 9.79 0.63
CA LEU A 300 20.12 9.41 -0.27
C LEU A 300 20.16 10.28 -1.52
N GLU A 301 19.02 10.61 -2.13
CA GLU A 301 18.93 11.51 -3.28
C GLU A 301 19.36 12.93 -2.91
N ALA A 302 18.91 13.45 -1.78
CA ALA A 302 19.27 14.78 -1.29
C ALA A 302 20.78 14.94 -1.03
N ARG A 303 21.46 13.86 -0.72
CA ARG A 303 22.92 13.80 -0.55
C ARG A 303 23.69 13.55 -1.86
N GLY A 304 22.99 13.31 -2.98
CA GLY A 304 23.60 13.00 -4.27
C GLY A 304 24.27 11.62 -4.35
N LEU A 305 23.78 10.66 -3.55
CA LEU A 305 24.35 9.30 -3.45
C LEU A 305 23.67 8.31 -4.40
N LEU A 306 22.58 8.69 -5.04
CA LEU A 306 21.91 7.90 -6.08
C LEU A 306 22.45 8.22 -7.47
N GLY A 307 22.24 7.36 -8.46
CA GLY A 307 22.72 7.50 -9.84
C GLY A 307 23.83 6.53 -10.21
N GLY A 308 24.18 5.62 -9.31
CA GLY A 308 25.22 4.61 -9.51
C GLY A 308 25.12 3.47 -8.52
N ARG A 309 26.24 2.79 -8.27
CA ARG A 309 26.35 1.60 -7.42
C ARG A 309 26.51 1.88 -5.93
N LEU A 310 26.18 3.08 -5.46
CA LEU A 310 26.35 3.51 -4.05
C LEU A 310 27.83 3.54 -3.61
N ASP A 311 28.80 3.77 -4.52
CA ASP A 311 30.22 3.65 -4.20
C ASP A 311 30.70 4.67 -3.16
N ALA A 312 30.01 5.81 -3.04
CA ALA A 312 30.30 6.85 -2.06
C ALA A 312 29.48 6.72 -0.76
N LEU A 313 28.66 5.68 -0.62
CA LEU A 313 27.86 5.46 0.59
C LEU A 313 28.71 4.75 1.65
N ASP A 314 28.76 5.32 2.86
CA ASP A 314 29.29 4.68 4.06
C ASP A 314 28.16 4.30 5.04
N LEU A 315 28.50 3.48 6.03
CA LEU A 315 27.51 2.97 6.98
C LEU A 315 26.91 4.09 7.85
N GLU A 316 27.70 5.10 8.24
CA GLU A 316 27.20 6.23 9.04
C GLU A 316 26.12 7.01 8.27
N THR A 317 26.36 7.28 6.99
CA THR A 317 25.38 7.93 6.10
C THR A 317 24.16 7.05 5.86
N ALA A 318 24.33 5.75 5.67
CA ALA A 318 23.22 4.81 5.53
C ALA A 318 22.33 4.78 6.78
N VAL A 319 22.95 4.80 7.98
CA VAL A 319 22.25 4.88 9.28
C VAL A 319 21.50 6.22 9.42
N ALA A 320 22.12 7.33 9.01
CA ALA A 320 21.47 8.64 9.05
C ALA A 320 20.23 8.68 8.13
N ALA A 321 20.35 8.15 6.91
CA ALA A 321 19.23 8.05 5.96
C ALA A 321 18.13 7.13 6.50
N ALA A 322 18.48 5.99 7.09
CA ALA A 322 17.51 5.07 7.70
C ALA A 322 16.84 5.65 8.95
N THR A 323 17.54 6.49 9.72
CA THR A 323 16.96 7.21 10.87
C THR A 323 15.87 8.18 10.40
N PHE A 324 16.15 8.95 9.36
CA PHE A 324 15.14 9.82 8.73
C PHE A 324 13.97 8.99 8.17
N ALA A 325 14.25 7.87 7.51
CA ALA A 325 13.22 6.95 7.00
C ALA A 325 12.30 6.43 8.12
N ALA A 326 12.86 6.08 9.27
CA ALA A 326 12.10 5.64 10.44
C ALA A 326 11.19 6.76 10.99
N GLU A 327 11.61 8.04 10.95
CA GLU A 327 10.77 9.18 11.32
C GLU A 327 9.57 9.32 10.37
N VAL A 328 9.79 9.20 9.06
CA VAL A 328 8.72 9.26 8.04
C VAL A 328 7.72 8.12 8.23
N ALA A 329 8.21 6.88 8.42
CA ALA A 329 7.38 5.72 8.68
C ALA A 329 6.55 5.85 9.97
N ALA A 330 7.16 6.35 11.05
CA ALA A 330 6.48 6.56 12.33
C ALA A 330 5.35 7.60 12.23
N LEU A 331 5.54 8.68 11.47
CA LEU A 331 4.50 9.67 11.20
C LEU A 331 3.36 9.07 10.36
N THR A 332 3.67 8.25 9.38
CA THR A 332 2.66 7.52 8.60
C THR A 332 1.84 6.61 9.52
N CYS A 333 2.47 5.90 10.45
CA CYS A 333 1.74 5.08 11.43
C CYS A 333 0.84 5.88 12.39
N SER A 334 0.96 7.18 12.48
CA SER A 334 0.18 8.02 13.41
C SER A 334 -1.16 8.51 12.84
N VAL A 335 -1.47 8.17 11.60
CA VAL A 335 -2.70 8.53 10.88
C VAL A 335 -3.36 7.29 10.26
N PRO A 336 -4.67 7.32 9.92
CA PRO A 336 -5.31 6.19 9.24
C PRO A 336 -4.87 6.05 7.79
N GLY A 337 -4.64 4.81 7.34
CA GLY A 337 -4.28 4.45 5.97
C GLY A 337 -2.85 4.83 5.57
N ALA A 338 -2.48 4.57 4.32
CA ALA A 338 -1.18 4.91 3.76
C ALA A 338 -1.11 6.41 3.41
N ASP A 339 -1.14 7.28 4.43
CA ASP A 339 -1.10 8.74 4.28
C ASP A 339 0.22 9.33 4.81
N PRO A 340 1.32 9.26 4.02
CA PRO A 340 2.63 9.72 4.44
C PRO A 340 2.66 11.25 4.65
N PRO A 341 3.53 11.75 5.56
CA PRO A 341 3.58 13.16 5.90
C PRO A 341 4.09 14.02 4.74
N TRP A 342 3.59 15.26 4.70
CA TRP A 342 4.22 16.32 3.90
C TRP A 342 5.49 16.82 4.60
N ARG A 343 6.44 17.35 3.80
CA ARG A 343 7.75 17.83 4.26
C ARG A 343 7.67 18.83 5.44
N ASP A 344 6.68 19.70 5.45
CA ASP A 344 6.48 20.72 6.50
C ASP A 344 6.24 20.11 7.89
N ARG A 345 5.57 18.94 7.95
CA ARG A 345 5.36 18.22 9.21
C ARG A 345 6.64 17.66 9.83
N LEU A 346 7.67 17.41 9.03
CA LEU A 346 8.98 16.93 9.49
C LEU A 346 9.85 18.08 10.01
N THR A 347 9.80 19.26 9.38
CA THR A 347 10.57 20.44 9.78
C THR A 347 10.07 21.08 11.07
N GLY A 348 8.77 21.02 11.35
CA GLY A 348 8.17 21.56 12.58
C GLY A 348 8.62 20.88 13.88
N ARG A 349 9.15 19.65 13.83
CA ARG A 349 9.68 18.94 15.02
C ARG A 349 11.14 19.28 15.35
N ARG A 350 11.94 19.74 14.39
CA ARG A 350 13.33 20.15 14.62
C ARG A 350 13.45 21.50 15.33
N SER A 351 12.38 22.31 15.40
CA SER A 351 12.37 23.62 16.07
C SER A 351 11.89 23.60 17.53
N SER A 352 11.38 22.47 18.03
CA SER A 352 11.04 22.29 19.45
C SER A 352 12.18 21.57 20.17
N GLY A 353 13.32 22.26 20.32
CA GLY A 353 14.36 21.88 21.27
C GLY A 353 13.81 21.94 22.69
N PRO A 354 14.41 21.22 23.66
CA PRO A 354 13.91 21.16 25.03
C PRO A 354 13.83 22.55 25.62
N ALA A 355 12.64 22.94 26.08
CA ALA A 355 12.50 24.11 26.97
C ALA A 355 13.39 23.82 28.20
N ARG A 356 14.28 24.79 28.50
CA ARG A 356 15.18 24.77 29.65
C ARG A 356 14.38 24.79 30.96
#